data_6b7503446488957da0d40c99bcf583ac
#
_entry.id   6b7503446488957da0d40c99bcf583ac
#
_cell.length_a   1.000
_cell.length_b   1.000
_cell.length_c   1.000
_cell.angle_alpha   90.00
_cell.angle_beta   90.00
_cell.angle_gamma   90.00
#
_symmetry.space_group_name_H-M   'P 1'
#
loop_
_entity.id
_entity.type
_entity.pdbx_description
1 polymer ?
#
loop_
_entity_poly.entity_id
_entity_poly.type
_entity_poly.pdbx_seq_one_letter_code
_entity_poly.pdbx_strand_id
1 'polypeptide(L)'
;MKNLKDKVIAITGGATGIGFALAKNLGLEGAKIIIGEPREEKLQEAFKSLTDLDIEANCSRLDVTDLKSVENFAKFTCDCFGHVDILINNAGISAGQGQIYKANIEDARKVFDVNFFGVWHGCAVFSKIMISRGSKAAIYNLGSENSLFVAVPKSIAYVASKHAVLALSESLRDDLPDFIHVGTIFPGYVDTPLTGEVEGGMNADKFAKIVVELFPCSSSFGI
;
A
#
# COMPACT_ATOMS: atom_id res chain seq x y z
N MET A 1 14.29 -13.74 14.08
CA MET A 1 14.60 -12.71 13.06
C MET A 1 13.69 -12.96 11.87
N LYS A 2 12.96 -11.94 11.47
CA LYS A 2 12.08 -11.95 10.30
C LYS A 2 12.96 -12.14 9.06
N ASN A 3 12.67 -13.10 8.21
CA ASN A 3 13.44 -13.29 7.01
C ASN A 3 12.74 -12.61 5.83
N LEU A 4 12.97 -11.28 5.70
CA LEU A 4 12.54 -10.51 4.54
C LEU A 4 13.57 -10.55 3.40
N LYS A 5 14.72 -11.15 3.66
CA LYS A 5 15.79 -11.27 2.67
C LYS A 5 15.27 -11.97 1.41
N ASP A 6 15.53 -11.37 0.28
CA ASP A 6 15.15 -11.83 -1.06
C ASP A 6 13.62 -11.86 -1.33
N LYS A 7 12.77 -11.37 -0.39
CA LYS A 7 11.34 -11.24 -0.62
C LYS A 7 11.05 -10.11 -1.60
N VAL A 8 10.25 -10.40 -2.61
CA VAL A 8 9.81 -9.42 -3.62
C VAL A 8 8.56 -8.70 -3.13
N ILE A 9 8.66 -7.40 -2.92
CA ILE A 9 7.60 -6.57 -2.35
C ILE A 9 7.21 -5.46 -3.34
N ALA A 10 5.97 -5.48 -3.80
CA ALA A 10 5.38 -4.44 -4.63
C ALA A 10 4.59 -3.44 -3.77
N ILE A 11 4.82 -2.14 -3.95
CA ILE A 11 4.21 -1.07 -3.14
C ILE A 11 3.58 -0.03 -4.05
N THR A 12 2.26 0.17 -3.96
CA THR A 12 1.56 1.25 -4.67
C THR A 12 1.68 2.56 -3.90
N GLY A 13 1.86 3.70 -4.59
CA GLY A 13 2.14 4.98 -3.93
C GLY A 13 3.46 4.95 -3.15
N GLY A 14 4.45 4.22 -3.65
CA GLY A 14 5.72 3.94 -2.98
C GLY A 14 6.74 5.07 -3.02
N ALA A 15 6.43 6.20 -3.66
CA ALA A 15 7.41 7.28 -3.85
C ALA A 15 7.40 8.34 -2.73
N THR A 16 6.39 8.38 -1.88
CA THR A 16 6.29 9.40 -0.84
C THR A 16 5.65 8.85 0.45
N GLY A 17 5.78 9.60 1.54
CA GLY A 17 5.10 9.33 2.81
C GLY A 17 5.32 7.92 3.34
N ILE A 18 4.25 7.28 3.81
CA ILE A 18 4.28 5.93 4.38
C ILE A 18 4.80 4.91 3.37
N GLY A 19 4.39 5.00 2.10
CA GLY A 19 4.81 4.05 1.05
C GLY A 19 6.32 4.06 0.84
N PHE A 20 6.94 5.24 0.75
CA PHE A 20 8.39 5.36 0.63
C PHE A 20 9.12 4.89 1.89
N ALA A 21 8.61 5.25 3.07
CA ALA A 21 9.19 4.80 4.33
C ALA A 21 9.15 3.28 4.49
N LEU A 22 8.05 2.63 4.07
CA LEU A 22 7.95 1.17 4.02
C LEU A 22 8.93 0.57 3.00
N ALA A 23 9.00 1.13 1.78
CA ALA A 23 9.95 0.69 0.75
C ALA A 23 11.39 0.70 1.27
N LYS A 24 11.80 1.80 1.89
CA LYS A 24 13.12 1.95 2.48
C LYS A 24 13.39 0.94 3.60
N ASN A 25 12.51 0.85 4.59
CA ASN A 25 12.77 0.01 5.77
C ASN A 25 12.68 -1.48 5.44
N LEU A 26 11.76 -1.91 4.54
CA LEU A 26 11.72 -3.29 4.04
C LEU A 26 12.96 -3.64 3.21
N GLY A 27 13.41 -2.70 2.36
CA GLY A 27 14.64 -2.87 1.58
C GLY A 27 15.89 -3.00 2.44
N LEU A 28 16.02 -2.22 3.51
CA LEU A 28 17.12 -2.32 4.48
C LEU A 28 17.13 -3.68 5.22
N GLU A 29 16.01 -4.38 5.32
CA GLU A 29 15.91 -5.75 5.81
C GLU A 29 16.19 -6.81 4.74
N GLY A 30 16.66 -6.38 3.55
CA GLY A 30 17.08 -7.25 2.44
C GLY A 30 15.96 -7.67 1.49
N ALA A 31 14.80 -7.03 1.54
CA ALA A 31 13.74 -7.25 0.54
C ALA A 31 14.09 -6.56 -0.79
N LYS A 32 13.61 -7.15 -1.90
CA LYS A 32 13.63 -6.58 -3.24
C LYS A 32 12.39 -5.74 -3.44
N ILE A 33 12.55 -4.48 -3.79
CA ILE A 33 11.46 -3.50 -3.76
C ILE A 33 11.04 -3.09 -5.16
N ILE A 34 9.74 -3.10 -5.42
CA ILE A 34 9.15 -2.44 -6.59
C ILE A 34 8.21 -1.34 -6.11
N ILE A 35 8.46 -0.11 -6.49
CA ILE A 35 7.58 1.02 -6.20
C ILE A 35 6.80 1.46 -7.44
N GLY A 36 5.49 1.72 -7.25
CA GLY A 36 4.60 2.31 -8.25
C GLY A 36 4.11 3.68 -7.82
N GLU A 37 4.13 4.66 -8.73
CA GLU A 37 3.69 6.04 -8.49
C GLU A 37 3.26 6.68 -9.81
N PRO A 38 2.17 7.47 -9.89
CA PRO A 38 1.78 8.13 -11.14
C PRO A 38 2.65 9.34 -11.51
N ARG A 39 3.28 10.00 -10.53
CA ARG A 39 4.12 11.20 -10.73
C ARG A 39 5.56 10.80 -11.02
N GLU A 40 5.99 10.94 -12.27
CA GLU A 40 7.29 10.45 -12.74
C GLU A 40 8.47 11.05 -11.97
N GLU A 41 8.48 12.37 -11.71
CA GLU A 41 9.56 13.03 -10.96
C GLU A 41 9.72 12.44 -9.57
N LYS A 42 8.61 12.26 -8.83
CA LYS A 42 8.62 11.66 -7.49
C LYS A 42 9.06 10.20 -7.51
N LEU A 43 8.67 9.48 -8.55
CA LEU A 43 9.06 8.09 -8.73
C LEU A 43 10.58 7.97 -8.90
N GLN A 44 11.18 8.80 -9.75
CA GLN A 44 12.62 8.78 -10.00
C GLN A 44 13.44 9.27 -8.78
N GLU A 45 12.98 10.30 -8.06
CA GLU A 45 13.60 10.75 -6.80
C GLU A 45 13.62 9.63 -5.76
N ALA A 46 12.49 8.93 -5.60
CA ALA A 46 12.37 7.83 -4.64
C ALA A 46 13.24 6.63 -5.04
N PHE A 47 13.22 6.25 -6.32
CA PHE A 47 14.03 5.17 -6.83
C PHE A 47 15.53 5.42 -6.59
N LYS A 48 16.00 6.64 -6.94
CA LYS A 48 17.38 7.04 -6.67
C LYS A 48 17.70 6.95 -5.18
N SER A 49 16.82 7.44 -4.31
CA SER A 49 17.02 7.41 -2.87
C SER A 49 17.12 5.98 -2.30
N LEU A 50 16.38 5.02 -2.87
CA LEU A 50 16.48 3.61 -2.47
C LEU A 50 17.80 3.00 -2.94
N THR A 51 18.21 3.26 -4.18
CA THR A 51 19.46 2.73 -4.74
C THR A 51 20.70 3.34 -4.09
N ASP A 52 20.67 4.61 -3.70
CA ASP A 52 21.74 5.27 -2.93
C ASP A 52 21.95 4.63 -1.53
N LEU A 53 20.99 3.83 -1.05
CA LEU A 53 21.06 3.04 0.19
C LEU A 53 21.41 1.56 -0.06
N ASP A 54 21.89 1.21 -1.26
CA ASP A 54 22.19 -0.17 -1.69
C ASP A 54 20.98 -1.12 -1.62
N ILE A 55 19.74 -0.59 -1.70
CA ILE A 55 18.51 -1.37 -1.75
C ILE A 55 18.31 -1.88 -3.18
N GLU A 56 18.10 -3.19 -3.34
CA GLU A 56 17.72 -3.79 -4.61
C GLU A 56 16.28 -3.38 -4.96
N ALA A 57 16.14 -2.33 -5.75
CA ALA A 57 14.85 -1.73 -6.08
C ALA A 57 14.65 -1.54 -7.58
N ASN A 58 13.40 -1.46 -8.00
CA ASN A 58 12.96 -1.00 -9.31
C ASN A 58 11.71 -0.13 -9.16
N CYS A 59 11.37 0.60 -10.21
CA CYS A 59 10.20 1.47 -10.18
C CYS A 59 9.46 1.45 -11.52
N SER A 60 8.15 1.66 -11.47
CA SER A 60 7.31 1.78 -12.67
C SER A 60 6.19 2.78 -12.44
N ARG A 61 5.87 3.54 -13.48
CA ARG A 61 4.69 4.42 -13.43
C ARG A 61 3.44 3.59 -13.18
N LEU A 62 2.62 4.02 -12.22
CA LEU A 62 1.40 3.32 -11.82
C LEU A 62 0.29 4.31 -11.49
N ASP A 63 -0.80 4.24 -12.23
CA ASP A 63 -2.09 4.80 -11.85
C ASP A 63 -3.00 3.66 -11.36
N VAL A 64 -3.29 3.63 -10.06
CA VAL A 64 -4.10 2.57 -9.46
C VAL A 64 -5.58 2.62 -9.88
N THR A 65 -6.05 3.75 -10.42
CA THR A 65 -7.42 3.88 -10.93
C THR A 65 -7.62 3.19 -12.29
N ASP A 66 -6.54 2.95 -13.02
CA ASP A 66 -6.53 2.22 -14.28
C ASP A 66 -6.10 0.77 -14.09
N LEU A 67 -7.05 -0.15 -14.26
CA LEU A 67 -6.79 -1.60 -14.16
C LEU A 67 -5.63 -2.05 -15.06
N LYS A 68 -5.54 -1.49 -16.29
CA LYS A 68 -4.46 -1.85 -17.22
C LYS A 68 -3.09 -1.40 -16.71
N SER A 69 -3.02 -0.24 -16.07
CA SER A 69 -1.81 0.24 -15.41
C SER A 69 -1.39 -0.70 -14.27
N VAL A 70 -2.34 -1.21 -13.49
CA VAL A 70 -2.07 -2.18 -12.41
C VAL A 70 -1.60 -3.53 -12.97
N GLU A 71 -2.21 -4.03 -14.05
CA GLU A 71 -1.76 -5.24 -14.75
C GLU A 71 -0.31 -5.10 -15.28
N ASN A 72 0.00 -3.94 -15.87
CA ASN A 72 1.34 -3.67 -16.38
C ASN A 72 2.36 -3.59 -15.23
N PHE A 73 2.00 -2.97 -14.10
CA PHE A 73 2.85 -2.91 -12.90
C PHE A 73 3.12 -4.31 -12.32
N ALA A 74 2.10 -5.14 -12.24
CA ALA A 74 2.25 -6.51 -11.77
C ALA A 74 3.13 -7.36 -12.70
N LYS A 75 2.94 -7.22 -14.02
CA LYS A 75 3.80 -7.85 -15.03
C LYS A 75 5.25 -7.38 -14.88
N PHE A 76 5.48 -6.06 -14.79
CA PHE A 76 6.81 -5.49 -14.60
C PHE A 76 7.49 -6.02 -13.34
N THR A 77 6.74 -6.17 -12.22
CA THR A 77 7.25 -6.78 -10.98
C THR A 77 7.79 -8.20 -11.24
N CYS A 78 7.01 -9.01 -11.97
CA CYS A 78 7.41 -10.38 -12.31
C CYS A 78 8.58 -10.41 -13.33
N ASP A 79 8.61 -9.49 -14.28
CA ASP A 79 9.70 -9.39 -15.26
C ASP A 79 11.05 -9.04 -14.57
N CYS A 80 11.01 -8.19 -13.51
CA CYS A 80 12.20 -7.80 -12.77
C CYS A 80 12.74 -8.90 -11.84
N PHE A 81 11.86 -9.58 -11.11
CA PHE A 81 12.25 -10.47 -10.01
C PHE A 81 11.64 -11.87 -10.08
N GLY A 82 10.96 -12.20 -11.17
CA GLY A 82 10.37 -13.52 -11.42
C GLY A 82 9.05 -13.81 -10.71
N HIS A 83 8.76 -13.09 -9.63
CA HIS A 83 7.56 -13.31 -8.81
C HIS A 83 7.23 -12.09 -7.94
N VAL A 84 6.15 -12.22 -7.13
CA VAL A 84 5.84 -11.32 -6.03
C VAL A 84 5.49 -12.13 -4.79
N ASP A 85 6.05 -11.76 -3.64
CA ASP A 85 5.73 -12.36 -2.34
C ASP A 85 4.73 -11.51 -1.57
N ILE A 86 4.85 -10.18 -1.64
CA ILE A 86 4.03 -9.24 -0.86
C ILE A 86 3.57 -8.10 -1.76
N LEU A 87 2.26 -7.82 -1.72
CA LEU A 87 1.70 -6.58 -2.23
C LEU A 87 1.36 -5.66 -1.05
N ILE A 88 1.74 -4.39 -1.13
CA ILE A 88 1.28 -3.34 -0.21
C ILE A 88 0.47 -2.33 -1.02
N ASN A 89 -0.84 -2.36 -0.89
CA ASN A 89 -1.77 -1.36 -1.42
C ASN A 89 -1.74 -0.13 -0.50
N ASN A 90 -0.84 0.81 -0.80
CA ASN A 90 -0.64 2.01 0.01
C ASN A 90 -1.16 3.28 -0.68
N ALA A 91 -1.27 3.32 -2.00
CA ALA A 91 -1.76 4.49 -2.72
C ALA A 91 -3.06 5.04 -2.13
N GLY A 92 -3.13 6.33 -1.89
CA GLY A 92 -4.31 6.96 -1.32
C GLY A 92 -4.25 8.48 -1.39
N ILE A 93 -5.41 9.09 -1.43
CA ILE A 93 -5.60 10.55 -1.43
C ILE A 93 -6.66 10.96 -0.43
N SER A 94 -6.64 12.24 -0.06
CA SER A 94 -7.72 12.90 0.67
C SER A 94 -8.15 14.14 -0.11
N ALA A 95 -9.44 14.27 -0.37
CA ALA A 95 -10.03 15.43 -1.08
C ALA A 95 -11.45 15.67 -0.61
N GLY A 96 -12.02 16.82 -0.94
CA GLY A 96 -13.43 17.13 -0.69
C GLY A 96 -13.76 17.23 0.79
N GLN A 97 -12.92 17.87 1.59
CA GLN A 97 -13.20 18.13 2.99
C GLN A 97 -14.35 19.14 3.15
N GLY A 98 -15.24 18.87 4.08
CA GLY A 98 -16.34 19.78 4.41
C GLY A 98 -17.63 19.09 4.82
N GLN A 99 -18.68 19.89 4.88
CA GLN A 99 -20.04 19.42 5.21
C GLN A 99 -20.66 18.73 3.99
N ILE A 100 -21.35 17.60 4.18
CA ILE A 100 -21.89 16.76 3.09
C ILE A 100 -22.78 17.55 2.11
N TYR A 101 -23.57 18.48 2.58
CA TYR A 101 -24.46 19.28 1.73
C TYR A 101 -23.75 20.36 0.89
N LYS A 102 -22.44 20.53 1.09
CA LYS A 102 -21.54 21.39 0.30
C LYS A 102 -20.47 20.60 -0.45
N ALA A 103 -20.45 19.29 -0.28
CA ALA A 103 -19.40 18.44 -0.84
C ALA A 103 -19.54 18.34 -2.37
N ASN A 104 -18.39 18.33 -3.06
CA ASN A 104 -18.35 18.02 -4.48
C ASN A 104 -18.34 16.50 -4.65
N ILE A 105 -19.31 15.98 -5.39
CA ILE A 105 -19.43 14.54 -5.66
C ILE A 105 -18.25 13.99 -6.47
N GLU A 106 -17.64 14.78 -7.34
CA GLU A 106 -16.50 14.36 -8.15
C GLU A 106 -15.24 14.15 -7.27
N ASP A 107 -15.05 14.97 -6.23
CA ASP A 107 -13.99 14.76 -5.26
C ASP A 107 -14.20 13.45 -4.49
N ALA A 108 -15.45 13.16 -4.11
CA ALA A 108 -15.79 11.91 -3.44
C ALA A 108 -15.53 10.69 -4.35
N ARG A 109 -15.93 10.75 -5.62
CA ARG A 109 -15.65 9.71 -6.61
C ARG A 109 -14.14 9.48 -6.77
N LYS A 110 -13.37 10.55 -6.96
CA LYS A 110 -11.92 10.47 -7.09
C LYS A 110 -11.26 9.81 -5.86
N VAL A 111 -11.73 10.12 -4.64
CA VAL A 111 -11.24 9.47 -3.43
C VAL A 111 -11.54 7.97 -3.45
N PHE A 112 -12.75 7.57 -3.85
CA PHE A 112 -13.10 6.15 -3.97
C PHE A 112 -12.34 5.45 -5.08
N ASP A 113 -12.15 6.09 -6.24
CA ASP A 113 -11.40 5.51 -7.36
C ASP A 113 -9.97 5.16 -6.94
N VAL A 114 -9.30 6.04 -6.19
CA VAL A 114 -7.94 5.78 -5.72
C VAL A 114 -7.93 4.86 -4.50
N ASN A 115 -8.67 5.22 -3.42
CA ASN A 115 -8.51 4.59 -2.11
C ASN A 115 -9.18 3.21 -2.01
N PHE A 116 -10.27 2.98 -2.77
CA PHE A 116 -11.01 1.72 -2.75
C PHE A 116 -10.82 0.92 -4.04
N PHE A 117 -11.16 1.47 -5.21
CA PHE A 117 -11.02 0.72 -6.46
C PHE A 117 -9.55 0.47 -6.80
N GLY A 118 -8.63 1.39 -6.47
CA GLY A 118 -7.20 1.13 -6.60
C GLY A 118 -6.72 -0.06 -5.77
N VAL A 119 -7.20 -0.18 -4.53
CA VAL A 119 -6.93 -1.36 -3.67
C VAL A 119 -7.58 -2.61 -4.25
N TRP A 120 -8.83 -2.53 -4.73
CA TRP A 120 -9.52 -3.64 -5.40
C TRP A 120 -8.74 -4.14 -6.61
N HIS A 121 -8.28 -3.24 -7.50
CA HIS A 121 -7.47 -3.60 -8.67
C HIS A 121 -6.17 -4.31 -8.25
N GLY A 122 -5.46 -3.77 -7.25
CA GLY A 122 -4.27 -4.40 -6.71
C GLY A 122 -4.55 -5.81 -6.20
N CYS A 123 -5.57 -5.98 -5.36
CA CYS A 123 -5.97 -7.28 -4.84
C CYS A 123 -6.35 -8.26 -5.97
N ALA A 124 -7.18 -7.82 -6.93
CA ALA A 124 -7.66 -8.68 -8.01
C ALA A 124 -6.55 -9.14 -8.97
N VAL A 125 -5.58 -8.27 -9.27
CA VAL A 125 -4.48 -8.58 -10.20
C VAL A 125 -3.42 -9.44 -9.53
N PHE A 126 -2.96 -9.02 -8.36
CA PHE A 126 -1.84 -9.69 -7.69
C PHE A 126 -2.24 -11.04 -7.07
N SER A 127 -3.49 -11.20 -6.59
CA SER A 127 -3.96 -12.50 -6.11
C SER A 127 -3.91 -13.57 -7.19
N LYS A 128 -4.25 -13.25 -8.45
CA LYS A 128 -4.14 -14.20 -9.57
C LYS A 128 -2.71 -14.71 -9.77
N ILE A 129 -1.73 -13.81 -9.69
CA ILE A 129 -0.30 -14.16 -9.80
C ILE A 129 0.13 -15.02 -8.61
N MET A 130 -0.26 -14.63 -7.40
CA MET A 130 0.07 -15.38 -6.18
C MET A 130 -0.57 -16.76 -6.16
N ILE A 131 -1.83 -16.89 -6.59
CA ILE A 131 -2.54 -18.18 -6.72
C ILE A 131 -1.85 -19.06 -7.76
N SER A 132 -1.52 -18.51 -8.93
CA SER A 132 -0.84 -19.26 -10.00
C SER A 132 0.53 -19.78 -9.56
N ARG A 133 1.23 -19.03 -8.70
CA ARG A 133 2.51 -19.46 -8.14
C ARG A 133 2.35 -20.57 -7.09
N GLY A 134 1.24 -20.63 -6.36
CA GLY A 134 0.94 -21.66 -5.36
C GLY A 134 1.87 -21.66 -4.15
N SER A 135 2.49 -20.53 -3.81
CA SER A 135 3.43 -20.38 -2.69
C SER A 135 2.96 -19.31 -1.73
N LYS A 136 3.42 -19.36 -0.48
CA LYS A 136 3.09 -18.36 0.55
C LYS A 136 3.30 -16.94 0.04
N ALA A 137 2.27 -16.12 0.18
CA ALA A 137 2.24 -14.71 -0.22
C ALA A 137 1.42 -13.88 0.75
N ALA A 138 1.49 -12.55 0.64
CA ALA A 138 0.68 -11.67 1.45
C ALA A 138 0.20 -10.43 0.68
N ILE A 139 -0.98 -9.94 1.04
CA ILE A 139 -1.52 -8.66 0.60
C ILE A 139 -1.78 -7.82 1.84
N TYR A 140 -1.17 -6.65 1.89
CA TYR A 140 -1.42 -5.65 2.95
C TYR A 140 -2.11 -4.44 2.36
N ASN A 141 -3.28 -4.10 2.90
CA ASN A 141 -4.03 -2.92 2.50
C ASN A 141 -3.87 -1.81 3.55
N LEU A 142 -3.48 -0.61 3.12
CA LEU A 142 -3.44 0.55 4.01
C LEU A 142 -4.86 1.09 4.24
N GLY A 143 -5.39 0.74 5.40
CA GLY A 143 -6.54 1.38 6.01
C GLY A 143 -6.18 2.73 6.62
N SER A 144 -6.73 3.00 7.77
CA SER A 144 -6.48 4.16 8.64
C SER A 144 -7.14 3.87 9.98
N GLU A 145 -6.81 4.56 11.05
CA GLU A 145 -7.68 4.62 12.24
C GLU A 145 -9.11 5.01 11.86
N ASN A 146 -9.27 5.81 10.79
CA ASN A 146 -10.57 6.12 10.20
C ASN A 146 -11.31 4.94 9.54
N SER A 147 -10.72 3.75 9.49
CA SER A 147 -11.42 2.51 9.12
C SER A 147 -12.21 1.92 10.30
N LEU A 148 -11.91 2.33 11.52
CA LEU A 148 -12.48 1.80 12.75
C LEU A 148 -13.45 2.79 13.40
N PHE A 149 -13.19 4.09 13.28
CA PHE A 149 -14.00 5.17 13.82
C PHE A 149 -13.73 6.48 13.06
N VAL A 150 -14.55 7.51 13.30
CA VAL A 150 -14.36 8.82 12.65
C VAL A 150 -13.37 9.67 13.45
N ALA A 151 -12.07 9.55 13.12
CA ALA A 151 -11.02 10.35 13.76
C ALA A 151 -10.92 11.77 13.16
N VAL A 152 -11.16 11.91 11.84
CA VAL A 152 -11.07 13.20 11.14
C VAL A 152 -12.45 13.69 10.73
N PRO A 153 -13.04 14.67 11.44
CA PRO A 153 -14.32 15.27 11.04
C PRO A 153 -14.25 15.92 9.65
N LYS A 154 -15.36 15.91 8.94
CA LYS A 154 -15.52 16.56 7.62
C LYS A 154 -14.73 15.91 6.47
N SER A 155 -14.08 14.80 6.68
CA SER A 155 -13.38 14.01 5.63
C SER A 155 -14.23 12.81 5.20
N ILE A 156 -15.49 13.03 4.86
CA ILE A 156 -16.51 11.98 4.72
C ILE A 156 -16.12 10.93 3.68
N ALA A 157 -15.71 11.35 2.49
CA ALA A 157 -15.34 10.42 1.42
C ALA A 157 -14.10 9.58 1.80
N TYR A 158 -13.12 10.21 2.44
CA TYR A 158 -11.92 9.51 2.92
C TYR A 158 -12.29 8.47 3.98
N VAL A 159 -13.02 8.86 5.02
CA VAL A 159 -13.47 7.95 6.09
C VAL A 159 -14.25 6.77 5.52
N ALA A 160 -15.24 7.04 4.66
CA ALA A 160 -16.04 6.00 4.01
C ALA A 160 -15.18 5.05 3.15
N SER A 161 -14.23 5.60 2.37
CA SER A 161 -13.31 4.78 1.57
C SER A 161 -12.42 3.86 2.43
N LYS A 162 -11.96 4.34 3.59
CA LYS A 162 -11.13 3.55 4.49
C LYS A 162 -11.91 2.47 5.25
N HIS A 163 -13.19 2.69 5.57
CA HIS A 163 -14.09 1.63 6.04
C HIS A 163 -14.33 0.57 4.95
N ALA A 164 -14.52 0.99 3.70
CA ALA A 164 -14.69 0.07 2.57
C ALA A 164 -13.44 -0.80 2.34
N VAL A 165 -12.23 -0.25 2.50
CA VAL A 165 -10.98 -1.03 2.44
C VAL A 165 -10.90 -2.08 3.55
N LEU A 166 -11.36 -1.76 4.77
CA LEU A 166 -11.42 -2.76 5.85
C LEU A 166 -12.36 -3.91 5.47
N ALA A 167 -13.59 -3.59 5.06
CA ALA A 167 -14.58 -4.59 4.67
C ALA A 167 -14.09 -5.48 3.51
N LEU A 168 -13.44 -4.88 2.50
CA LEU A 168 -12.80 -5.62 1.42
C LEU A 168 -11.73 -6.58 1.96
N SER A 169 -10.86 -6.10 2.84
CA SER A 169 -9.77 -6.90 3.39
C SER A 169 -10.27 -8.09 4.23
N GLU A 170 -11.33 -7.88 5.00
CA GLU A 170 -12.00 -8.95 5.76
C GLU A 170 -12.61 -10.00 4.85
N SER A 171 -13.34 -9.57 3.81
CA SER A 171 -13.94 -10.48 2.83
C SER A 171 -12.89 -11.30 2.06
N LEU A 172 -11.74 -10.69 1.72
CA LEU A 172 -10.67 -11.37 1.00
C LEU A 172 -9.98 -12.47 1.83
N ARG A 173 -10.03 -12.42 3.17
CA ARG A 173 -9.47 -13.48 4.03
C ARG A 173 -10.21 -14.80 3.87
N ASP A 174 -11.51 -14.72 3.60
CA ASP A 174 -12.35 -15.91 3.39
C ASP A 174 -12.38 -16.37 1.91
N ASP A 175 -12.07 -15.44 0.97
CA ASP A 175 -12.14 -15.69 -0.47
C ASP A 175 -10.82 -16.25 -1.05
N LEU A 176 -9.67 -15.89 -0.48
CA LEU A 176 -8.37 -16.30 -0.99
C LEU A 176 -7.87 -17.59 -0.32
N PRO A 177 -7.05 -18.39 -1.03
CA PRO A 177 -6.45 -19.58 -0.45
C PRO A 177 -5.60 -19.29 0.80
N ASP A 178 -5.57 -20.19 1.76
CA ASP A 178 -4.89 -20.06 3.08
C ASP A 178 -3.40 -19.68 3.00
N PHE A 179 -2.75 -19.97 1.87
CA PHE A 179 -1.36 -19.57 1.66
C PHE A 179 -1.17 -18.10 1.27
N ILE A 180 -2.27 -17.32 1.06
CA ILE A 180 -2.24 -15.88 0.82
C ILE A 180 -2.80 -15.16 2.05
N HIS A 181 -1.91 -14.58 2.84
CA HIS A 181 -2.31 -13.78 3.99
C HIS A 181 -2.85 -12.41 3.57
N VAL A 182 -3.98 -11.99 4.13
CA VAL A 182 -4.53 -10.64 3.93
C VAL A 182 -4.50 -9.86 5.25
N GLY A 183 -3.70 -8.79 5.29
CA GLY A 183 -3.58 -7.90 6.43
C GLY A 183 -4.09 -6.49 6.14
N THR A 184 -4.50 -5.78 7.19
CA THR A 184 -4.83 -4.35 7.11
C THR A 184 -3.96 -3.59 8.09
N ILE A 185 -3.31 -2.53 7.59
CA ILE A 185 -2.48 -1.62 8.40
C ILE A 185 -3.31 -0.38 8.67
N PHE A 186 -3.41 0.03 9.93
CA PHE A 186 -4.22 1.18 10.37
C PHE A 186 -3.31 2.29 10.90
N PRO A 187 -2.77 3.16 10.02
CA PRO A 187 -2.05 4.33 10.49
C PRO A 187 -2.99 5.28 11.26
N GLY A 188 -2.50 5.83 12.37
CA GLY A 188 -3.03 7.03 12.96
C GLY A 188 -2.48 8.27 12.23
N TYR A 189 -2.24 9.36 12.96
CA TYR A 189 -1.62 10.54 12.38
C TYR A 189 -0.13 10.30 12.11
N VAL A 190 0.23 10.26 10.83
CA VAL A 190 1.62 10.14 10.35
C VAL A 190 1.93 11.34 9.48
N ASP A 191 3.06 12.01 9.74
CA ASP A 191 3.53 13.17 8.97
C ASP A 191 3.90 12.74 7.54
N THR A 192 3.09 13.17 6.60
CA THR A 192 3.21 12.81 5.19
C THR A 192 2.69 13.95 4.29
N PRO A 193 3.00 13.95 3.01
CA PRO A 193 2.37 14.90 2.07
C PRO A 193 0.83 14.82 2.02
N LEU A 194 0.24 13.71 2.45
CA LEU A 194 -1.22 13.55 2.51
C LEU A 194 -1.86 14.31 3.67
N THR A 195 -1.20 14.31 4.83
CA THR A 195 -1.70 14.91 6.07
C THR A 195 -1.25 16.35 6.26
N GLY A 196 -0.18 16.76 5.55
CA GLY A 196 0.57 17.98 5.84
C GLY A 196 1.42 17.82 7.11
N GLU A 197 2.02 18.93 7.55
CA GLU A 197 2.70 18.99 8.84
C GLU A 197 1.63 19.07 9.95
N VAL A 198 1.53 18.02 10.74
CA VAL A 198 0.61 17.93 11.87
C VAL A 198 1.40 17.90 13.16
N GLU A 199 1.17 18.87 14.04
CA GLU A 199 1.79 18.89 15.36
C GLU A 199 1.46 17.59 16.13
N GLY A 200 2.50 16.85 16.53
CA GLY A 200 2.35 15.56 17.22
C GLY A 200 2.15 14.35 16.30
N GLY A 201 2.21 14.52 14.97
CA GLY A 201 2.20 13.41 14.02
C GLY A 201 3.41 12.49 14.20
N MET A 202 3.21 11.19 13.96
CA MET A 202 4.31 10.23 13.97
C MET A 202 5.14 10.38 12.69
N ASN A 203 6.46 10.42 12.82
CA ASN A 203 7.34 10.39 11.65
C ASN A 203 7.14 9.12 10.84
N ALA A 204 7.06 9.24 9.50
CA ALA A 204 6.76 8.12 8.61
C ALA A 204 7.81 6.99 8.69
N ASP A 205 9.10 7.32 8.86
CA ASP A 205 10.15 6.32 9.02
C ASP A 205 10.01 5.53 10.33
N LYS A 206 9.66 6.22 11.43
CA LYS A 206 9.37 5.57 12.71
C LYS A 206 8.15 4.66 12.60
N PHE A 207 7.09 5.12 11.93
CA PHE A 207 5.90 4.29 11.67
C PHE A 207 6.27 3.04 10.86
N ALA A 208 7.01 3.21 9.77
CA ALA A 208 7.42 2.10 8.92
C ALA A 208 8.25 1.05 9.68
N LYS A 209 9.17 1.46 10.56
CA LYS A 209 9.94 0.53 11.42
C LYS A 209 9.03 -0.32 12.28
N ILE A 210 8.04 0.29 12.94
CA ILE A 210 7.06 -0.45 13.75
C ILE A 210 6.30 -1.46 12.88
N VAL A 211 5.82 -1.04 11.70
CA VAL A 211 5.11 -1.93 10.78
C VAL A 211 5.99 -3.10 10.36
N VAL A 212 7.25 -2.84 9.95
CA VAL A 212 8.21 -3.88 9.57
C VAL A 212 8.47 -4.86 10.71
N GLU A 213 8.51 -4.40 11.95
CA GLU A 213 8.62 -5.29 13.13
C GLU A 213 7.42 -6.20 13.32
N LEU A 214 6.24 -5.78 12.90
CA LEU A 214 4.98 -6.55 13.01
C LEU A 214 4.74 -7.50 11.82
N PHE A 215 5.51 -7.39 10.74
CA PHE A 215 5.37 -8.34 9.63
C PHE A 215 5.62 -9.76 10.14
N PRO A 216 4.73 -10.71 9.88
CA PRO A 216 4.87 -12.06 10.41
C PRO A 216 6.12 -12.74 9.89
N CYS A 217 6.81 -13.47 10.76
CA CYS A 217 7.89 -14.37 10.37
C CYS A 217 7.37 -15.43 9.40
N SER A 218 8.21 -15.90 8.48
CA SER A 218 7.87 -16.95 7.52
C SER A 218 7.31 -18.24 8.12
N SER A 219 7.47 -18.44 9.44
CA SER A 219 6.91 -19.55 10.21
C SER A 219 5.52 -19.29 10.79
N SER A 220 5.02 -18.06 10.78
CA SER A 220 3.75 -17.67 11.42
C SER A 220 2.61 -17.33 10.43
N PHE A 221 2.74 -17.68 9.16
CA PHE A 221 1.59 -17.79 8.26
C PHE A 221 0.87 -19.13 8.51
N GLY A 222 0.47 -19.38 9.73
CA GLY A 222 -0.24 -20.58 10.14
C GLY A 222 -1.07 -20.26 11.36
N ILE A 223 -2.27 -20.18 11.12
CA ILE A 223 -3.59 -20.26 11.73
C ILE A 223 -4.43 -19.12 11.22
#